data_9a18c6cf9a707d0ab572f4ef60980249
#
_entry.id   9a18c6cf9a707d0ab572f4ef60980249
#
_cell.length_a   1.000
_cell.length_b   1.000
_cell.length_c   1.000
_cell.angle_alpha   90.00
_cell.angle_beta   90.00
_cell.angle_gamma   90.00
#
_symmetry.space_group_name_H-M   'P 1'
#
loop_
_entity.id
_entity.type
_entity.pdbx_description
1 polymer ?
#
loop_
_entity_poly.entity_id
_entity_poly.type
_entity_poly.pdbx_seq_one_letter_code
_entity_poly.pdbx_strand_id
1 'polypeptide(L)'
;ALGPQVIFDSEETLRDKATEVGIPLVNCNFQTYDEMKKSIILSAQVFGGNAPATAEKYNADLDEVLSAVKAQTDSLTDDARPAVMHGASVYTLTLDGTETIIDDWIKAAGGRNAVDQSTKGNAQAQFTLEQIIAWNPEVIITGEAGEPEQILADSAWASIKAVQDKKVYVNPRGVFGWDGYGAEEILQVPWAAHLLHPDLFPDFDISERTKDFYAEYLGYQLTDDDVELILAGE
;
A
#
# COMPACT_ATOMS: atom_id res chain seq x y z
N ALA A 1 -22.47 -5.19 -26.77
CA ALA A 1 -21.02 -4.98 -26.63
C ALA A 1 -20.80 -3.61 -26.04
N LEU A 2 -19.87 -3.44 -25.07
CA LEU A 2 -19.60 -2.15 -24.40
C LEU A 2 -18.88 -1.16 -25.34
N GLY A 3 -18.12 -1.64 -26.35
CA GLY A 3 -17.40 -0.83 -27.32
C GLY A 3 -16.39 0.12 -26.69
N PRO A 4 -15.45 -0.37 -25.83
CA PRO A 4 -14.49 0.47 -25.17
C PRO A 4 -13.55 1.13 -26.19
N GLN A 5 -13.14 2.38 -25.91
CA GLN A 5 -12.21 3.14 -26.77
C GLN A 5 -10.76 2.94 -26.34
N VAL A 6 -10.52 2.58 -25.07
CA VAL A 6 -9.23 2.31 -24.46
C VAL A 6 -9.40 1.32 -23.33
N ILE A 7 -8.37 0.51 -23.06
CA ILE A 7 -8.29 -0.39 -21.92
C ILE A 7 -7.14 0.09 -21.05
N PHE A 8 -7.39 0.24 -19.74
CA PHE A 8 -6.36 0.44 -18.73
C PHE A 8 -6.16 -0.89 -18.02
N ASP A 9 -4.97 -1.43 -18.04
CA ASP A 9 -4.66 -2.73 -17.43
C ASP A 9 -3.19 -2.83 -17.06
N SER A 10 -2.90 -3.65 -16.07
CA SER A 10 -1.55 -4.01 -15.66
C SER A 10 -1.07 -5.35 -16.24
N GLU A 11 -1.95 -6.16 -16.83
CA GLU A 11 -1.62 -7.50 -17.31
C GLU A 11 -1.27 -7.55 -18.80
N GLU A 12 -0.17 -8.20 -19.14
CA GLU A 12 0.21 -8.41 -20.53
C GLU A 12 -0.71 -9.36 -21.30
N THR A 13 -1.45 -10.22 -20.57
CA THR A 13 -2.35 -11.22 -21.17
C THR A 13 -3.47 -10.61 -22.01
N LEU A 14 -3.90 -9.38 -21.70
CA LEU A 14 -4.91 -8.67 -22.48
C LEU A 14 -4.34 -7.93 -23.70
N ARG A 15 -3.02 -7.70 -23.76
CA ARG A 15 -2.38 -6.92 -24.83
C ARG A 15 -2.63 -7.50 -26.23
N ASP A 16 -2.46 -8.80 -26.39
CA ASP A 16 -2.60 -9.46 -27.69
C ASP A 16 -4.07 -9.40 -28.16
N LYS A 17 -5.00 -9.64 -27.25
CA LYS A 17 -6.45 -9.54 -27.56
C LYS A 17 -6.89 -8.12 -27.85
N ALA A 18 -6.42 -7.14 -27.11
CA ALA A 18 -6.68 -5.73 -27.37
C ALA A 18 -6.16 -5.31 -28.75
N THR A 19 -4.95 -5.76 -29.11
CA THR A 19 -4.33 -5.51 -30.41
C THR A 19 -5.15 -6.18 -31.53
N GLU A 20 -5.59 -7.43 -31.36
CA GLU A 20 -6.41 -8.17 -32.34
C GLU A 20 -7.72 -7.44 -32.66
N VAL A 21 -8.35 -6.83 -31.66
CA VAL A 21 -9.61 -6.10 -31.83
C VAL A 21 -9.43 -4.59 -32.09
N GLY A 22 -8.19 -4.12 -32.18
CA GLY A 22 -7.84 -2.73 -32.50
C GLY A 22 -8.16 -1.73 -31.39
N ILE A 23 -8.18 -2.17 -30.12
CA ILE A 23 -8.43 -1.30 -28.97
C ILE A 23 -7.09 -1.00 -28.29
N PRO A 24 -6.69 0.29 -28.12
CA PRO A 24 -5.47 0.64 -27.40
C PRO A 24 -5.51 0.16 -25.95
N LEU A 25 -4.40 -0.42 -25.49
CA LEU A 25 -4.18 -0.78 -24.09
C LEU A 25 -3.11 0.12 -23.48
N VAL A 26 -3.43 0.76 -22.37
CA VAL A 26 -2.52 1.55 -21.54
C VAL A 26 -2.09 0.69 -20.37
N ASN A 27 -0.81 0.39 -20.28
CA ASN A 27 -0.25 -0.34 -19.15
C ASN A 27 -0.09 0.63 -17.97
N CYS A 28 -0.80 0.36 -16.87
CA CYS A 28 -0.80 1.14 -15.63
C CYS A 28 -0.03 0.45 -14.49
N ASN A 29 0.72 -0.61 -14.77
CA ASN A 29 1.49 -1.32 -13.76
C ASN A 29 2.63 -0.44 -13.22
N PHE A 30 2.88 -0.56 -11.91
CA PHE A 30 4.01 0.08 -11.23
C PHE A 30 4.42 -0.76 -10.02
N GLN A 31 5.70 -0.65 -9.63
CA GLN A 31 6.28 -1.35 -8.48
C GLN A 31 6.98 -0.36 -7.53
N THR A 32 7.05 0.91 -7.91
CA THR A 32 7.66 1.98 -7.13
C THR A 32 6.84 3.26 -7.23
N TYR A 33 7.02 4.18 -6.29
CA TYR A 33 6.38 5.50 -6.35
C TYR A 33 6.74 6.29 -7.60
N ASP A 34 7.97 6.16 -8.10
CA ASP A 34 8.39 6.83 -9.33
C ASP A 34 7.67 6.27 -10.58
N GLU A 35 7.41 4.97 -10.61
CA GLU A 35 6.60 4.35 -11.66
C GLU A 35 5.13 4.71 -11.52
N MET A 36 4.59 4.72 -10.30
CA MET A 36 3.23 5.15 -9.98
C MET A 36 2.96 6.57 -10.51
N LYS A 37 3.83 7.53 -10.20
CA LYS A 37 3.73 8.91 -10.70
C LYS A 37 3.68 8.98 -12.22
N LYS A 38 4.50 8.19 -12.91
CA LYS A 38 4.48 8.10 -14.39
C LYS A 38 3.18 7.51 -14.91
N SER A 39 2.68 6.45 -14.27
CA SER A 39 1.40 5.82 -14.60
C SER A 39 0.22 6.77 -14.45
N ILE A 40 0.20 7.56 -13.37
CA ILE A 40 -0.82 8.59 -13.12
C ILE A 40 -0.80 9.65 -14.22
N ILE A 41 0.38 10.19 -14.58
CA ILE A 41 0.51 11.18 -15.67
C ILE A 41 0.06 10.60 -17.02
N LEU A 42 0.48 9.36 -17.35
CA LEU A 42 0.09 8.70 -18.59
C LEU A 42 -1.44 8.53 -18.67
N SER A 43 -2.05 8.03 -17.60
CA SER A 43 -3.50 7.87 -17.51
C SER A 43 -4.23 9.20 -17.69
N ALA A 44 -3.77 10.24 -17.03
CA ALA A 44 -4.34 11.57 -17.10
C ALA A 44 -4.25 12.17 -18.51
N GLN A 45 -3.15 11.95 -19.25
CA GLN A 45 -3.00 12.37 -20.63
C GLN A 45 -4.03 11.70 -21.55
N VAL A 46 -4.35 10.43 -21.31
CA VAL A 46 -5.36 9.69 -22.07
C VAL A 46 -6.77 10.23 -21.78
N PHE A 47 -7.07 10.54 -20.52
CA PHE A 47 -8.37 11.12 -20.15
C PHE A 47 -8.55 12.56 -20.67
N GLY A 48 -7.48 13.36 -20.68
CA GLY A 48 -7.53 14.75 -21.14
C GLY A 48 -8.29 15.68 -20.19
N GLY A 49 -8.76 16.81 -20.72
CA GLY A 49 -9.48 17.82 -19.91
C GLY A 49 -8.62 18.34 -18.75
N ASN A 50 -9.15 18.31 -17.53
CA ASN A 50 -8.43 18.73 -16.32
C ASN A 50 -7.57 17.62 -15.71
N ALA A 51 -7.66 16.37 -16.17
CA ALA A 51 -6.96 15.25 -15.57
C ALA A 51 -5.43 15.45 -15.48
N PRO A 52 -4.72 16.00 -16.49
CA PRO A 52 -3.29 16.28 -16.38
C PRO A 52 -2.93 17.20 -15.21
N ALA A 53 -3.67 18.29 -15.01
CA ALA A 53 -3.40 19.21 -13.90
C ALA A 53 -3.67 18.57 -12.53
N THR A 54 -4.72 17.75 -12.43
CA THR A 54 -5.01 16.98 -11.20
C THR A 54 -3.90 15.96 -10.91
N ALA A 55 -3.39 15.27 -11.93
CA ALA A 55 -2.31 14.31 -11.81
C ALA A 55 -0.98 14.97 -11.38
N GLU A 56 -0.66 16.14 -11.95
CA GLU A 56 0.53 16.91 -11.55
C GLU A 56 0.43 17.34 -10.08
N LYS A 57 -0.75 17.82 -9.65
CA LYS A 57 -0.98 18.19 -8.25
C LYS A 57 -0.83 16.97 -7.33
N TYR A 58 -1.50 15.86 -7.65
CA TYR A 58 -1.39 14.64 -6.86
C TYR A 58 0.06 14.17 -6.69
N ASN A 59 0.83 14.18 -7.78
CA ASN A 59 2.24 13.79 -7.73
C ASN A 59 3.08 14.75 -6.87
N ALA A 60 2.76 16.06 -6.91
CA ALA A 60 3.44 17.03 -6.05
C ALA A 60 3.11 16.81 -4.57
N ASP A 61 1.86 16.55 -4.24
CA ASP A 61 1.42 16.26 -2.88
C ASP A 61 2.04 14.94 -2.37
N LEU A 62 2.11 13.91 -3.24
CA LEU A 62 2.79 12.65 -2.91
C LEU A 62 4.29 12.87 -2.63
N ASP A 63 4.98 13.67 -3.45
CA ASP A 63 6.39 14.01 -3.23
C ASP A 63 6.60 14.77 -1.91
N GLU A 64 5.68 15.66 -1.54
CA GLU A 64 5.70 16.38 -0.26
C GLU A 64 5.56 15.39 0.92
N VAL A 65 4.57 14.48 0.85
CA VAL A 65 4.33 13.45 1.87
C VAL A 65 5.55 12.54 2.05
N LEU A 66 6.08 12.01 0.94
CA LEU A 66 7.26 11.13 0.98
C LEU A 66 8.49 11.86 1.55
N SER A 67 8.69 13.13 1.18
CA SER A 67 9.79 13.95 1.67
C SER A 67 9.65 14.25 3.17
N ALA A 68 8.44 14.53 3.64
CA ALA A 68 8.17 14.80 5.05
C ALA A 68 8.45 13.56 5.93
N VAL A 69 8.02 12.37 5.49
CA VAL A 69 8.32 11.12 6.20
C VAL A 69 9.81 10.82 6.17
N LYS A 70 10.45 10.95 5.00
CA LYS A 70 11.88 10.73 4.83
C LYS A 70 12.71 11.64 5.75
N ALA A 71 12.35 12.90 5.92
CA ALA A 71 13.05 13.83 6.80
C ALA A 71 13.14 13.35 8.26
N GLN A 72 12.16 12.57 8.72
CA GLN A 72 12.15 11.99 10.07
C GLN A 72 12.86 10.63 10.13
N THR A 73 12.76 9.81 9.06
CA THR A 73 13.22 8.42 9.06
C THR A 73 14.61 8.22 8.47
N ASP A 74 15.17 9.22 7.77
CA ASP A 74 16.45 9.11 7.03
C ASP A 74 17.65 8.82 7.94
N SER A 75 17.61 9.32 9.19
CA SER A 75 18.66 9.12 10.18
C SER A 75 18.58 7.79 10.94
N LEU A 76 17.54 6.98 10.69
CA LEU A 76 17.40 5.68 11.35
C LEU A 76 18.49 4.71 10.89
N THR A 77 19.14 4.06 11.85
CA THR A 77 20.02 2.93 11.56
C THR A 77 19.23 1.69 11.14
N ASP A 78 19.87 0.72 10.51
CA ASP A 78 19.18 -0.51 10.08
C ASP A 78 18.50 -1.25 11.25
N ASP A 79 19.12 -1.27 12.43
CA ASP A 79 18.56 -1.88 13.64
C ASP A 79 17.34 -1.12 14.20
N ALA A 80 17.19 0.16 13.85
CA ALA A 80 16.05 0.98 14.23
C ALA A 80 14.88 0.88 13.23
N ARG A 81 15.04 0.13 12.15
CA ARG A 81 14.01 -0.11 11.14
C ARG A 81 13.29 -1.43 11.40
N PRO A 82 12.04 -1.42 11.89
CA PRO A 82 11.31 -2.66 12.19
C PRO A 82 11.17 -3.56 10.96
N ALA A 83 11.26 -4.88 11.18
CA ALA A 83 10.94 -5.88 10.17
C ALA A 83 9.42 -5.98 10.02
N VAL A 84 8.90 -5.52 8.89
CA VAL A 84 7.47 -5.50 8.55
C VAL A 84 7.16 -6.63 7.60
N MET A 85 6.15 -7.43 7.89
CA MET A 85 5.57 -8.40 6.97
C MET A 85 4.18 -7.92 6.57
N HIS A 86 3.93 -7.91 5.27
CA HIS A 86 2.64 -7.55 4.69
C HIS A 86 2.11 -8.66 3.78
N GLY A 87 0.79 -8.74 3.66
CA GLY A 87 0.09 -9.59 2.71
C GLY A 87 -1.39 -9.27 2.64
N ALA A 88 -2.01 -9.50 1.49
CA ALA A 88 -3.45 -9.31 1.34
C ALA A 88 -4.24 -10.24 2.28
N SER A 89 -3.72 -11.44 2.54
CA SER A 89 -4.23 -12.35 3.57
C SER A 89 -3.05 -13.09 4.20
N VAL A 90 -2.54 -12.52 5.28
CA VAL A 90 -1.38 -13.07 6.01
C VAL A 90 -1.72 -14.42 6.65
N TYR A 91 -2.94 -14.59 7.15
CA TYR A 91 -3.37 -15.86 7.76
C TYR A 91 -3.39 -17.02 6.76
N THR A 92 -3.64 -16.75 5.48
CA THR A 92 -3.52 -17.76 4.41
C THR A 92 -2.12 -17.85 3.83
N LEU A 93 -1.13 -17.19 4.43
CA LEU A 93 0.29 -17.23 4.04
C LEU A 93 0.57 -16.64 2.64
N THR A 94 -0.29 -15.72 2.18
CA THR A 94 -0.15 -15.00 0.91
C THR A 94 0.47 -13.63 1.17
N LEU A 95 1.76 -13.49 0.88
CA LEU A 95 2.57 -12.35 1.31
C LEU A 95 3.20 -11.60 0.15
N ASP A 96 3.58 -10.36 0.45
CA ASP A 96 4.27 -9.44 -0.44
C ASP A 96 5.78 -9.42 -0.14
N GLY A 97 6.56 -9.77 -1.15
CA GLY A 97 8.02 -9.78 -1.07
C GLY A 97 8.66 -8.48 -1.59
N THR A 98 9.97 -8.54 -1.80
CA THR A 98 10.76 -7.43 -2.32
C THR A 98 10.46 -7.13 -3.78
N GLU A 99 10.88 -5.94 -4.26
CA GLU A 99 10.70 -5.44 -5.63
C GLU A 99 9.22 -5.22 -6.00
N THR A 100 8.40 -4.81 -5.04
CA THR A 100 6.98 -4.47 -5.18
C THR A 100 6.72 -3.08 -4.62
N ILE A 101 5.57 -2.49 -4.94
CA ILE A 101 5.15 -1.22 -4.33
C ILE A 101 5.01 -1.34 -2.81
N ILE A 102 4.67 -2.54 -2.33
CA ILE A 102 4.60 -2.84 -0.89
C ILE A 102 5.99 -2.70 -0.24
N ASP A 103 7.01 -3.26 -0.87
CA ASP A 103 8.40 -3.13 -0.42
C ASP A 103 8.87 -1.67 -0.44
N ASP A 104 8.42 -0.90 -1.44
CA ASP A 104 8.75 0.52 -1.59
C ASP A 104 8.15 1.36 -0.46
N TRP A 105 6.84 1.21 -0.16
CA TRP A 105 6.23 1.96 0.94
C TRP A 105 6.72 1.52 2.32
N ILE A 106 7.01 0.23 2.56
CA ILE A 106 7.61 -0.23 3.83
C ILE A 106 8.93 0.50 4.09
N LYS A 107 9.79 0.60 3.07
CA LYS A 107 11.06 1.31 3.16
C LYS A 107 10.88 2.82 3.33
N ALA A 108 9.96 3.42 2.57
CA ALA A 108 9.64 4.84 2.67
C ALA A 108 9.12 5.22 4.06
N ALA A 109 8.33 4.36 4.70
CA ALA A 109 7.83 4.51 6.07
C ALA A 109 8.90 4.29 7.16
N GLY A 110 10.14 3.94 6.79
CA GLY A 110 11.22 3.70 7.74
C GLY A 110 11.29 2.26 8.26
N GLY A 111 10.58 1.33 7.65
CA GLY A 111 10.68 -0.10 7.93
C GLY A 111 11.66 -0.83 7.02
N ARG A 112 11.71 -2.15 7.15
CA ARG A 112 12.33 -3.08 6.22
C ARG A 112 11.39 -4.26 5.97
N ASN A 113 11.29 -4.73 4.73
CA ASN A 113 10.45 -5.88 4.43
C ASN A 113 11.04 -7.13 5.08
N ALA A 114 10.24 -7.86 5.87
CA ALA A 114 10.66 -9.11 6.51
C ALA A 114 10.75 -10.25 5.49
N VAL A 115 9.94 -10.20 4.42
CA VAL A 115 9.97 -11.17 3.32
C VAL A 115 11.13 -10.82 2.39
N ASP A 116 12.21 -11.60 2.44
CA ASP A 116 13.46 -11.34 1.71
C ASP A 116 13.46 -11.85 0.26
N GLN A 117 12.38 -12.50 -0.17
CA GLN A 117 12.21 -13.04 -1.52
C GLN A 117 11.48 -12.03 -2.41
N SER A 118 11.91 -11.92 -3.66
CA SER A 118 11.21 -11.09 -4.65
C SER A 118 9.90 -11.73 -5.09
N THR A 119 8.84 -10.93 -5.09
CA THR A 119 7.54 -11.30 -5.69
C THR A 119 7.22 -10.41 -6.91
N LYS A 120 8.26 -9.83 -7.52
CA LYS A 120 8.14 -8.98 -8.70
C LYS A 120 7.35 -9.66 -9.83
N GLY A 121 6.34 -8.96 -10.32
CA GLY A 121 5.47 -9.46 -11.40
C GLY A 121 4.36 -10.41 -10.94
N ASN A 122 4.46 -10.94 -9.72
CA ASN A 122 3.33 -11.53 -9.00
C ASN A 122 3.08 -10.63 -7.81
N ALA A 123 1.91 -10.02 -7.72
CA ALA A 123 1.61 -9.10 -6.62
C ALA A 123 1.89 -9.77 -5.25
N GLN A 124 1.76 -11.10 -5.17
CA GLN A 124 1.92 -11.88 -3.95
C GLN A 124 2.41 -13.30 -4.25
N ALA A 125 3.00 -13.96 -3.26
CA ALA A 125 3.38 -15.36 -3.33
C ALA A 125 2.93 -16.13 -2.08
N GLN A 126 2.77 -17.43 -2.25
CA GLN A 126 2.43 -18.36 -1.17
C GLN A 126 3.71 -18.78 -0.45
N PHE A 127 3.72 -18.67 0.88
CA PHE A 127 4.83 -19.07 1.74
C PHE A 127 4.41 -20.13 2.73
N THR A 128 5.30 -20.54 3.64
CA THR A 128 5.00 -21.46 4.74
C THR A 128 5.14 -20.75 6.09
N LEU A 129 4.44 -21.26 7.09
CA LEU A 129 4.54 -20.70 8.44
C LEU A 129 5.97 -20.81 9.02
N GLU A 130 6.69 -21.87 8.65
CA GLU A 130 8.10 -22.06 9.05
C GLU A 130 9.00 -20.95 8.49
N GLN A 131 8.75 -20.50 7.25
CA GLN A 131 9.46 -19.36 6.67
C GLN A 131 9.15 -18.07 7.44
N ILE A 132 7.88 -17.82 7.76
CA ILE A 132 7.45 -16.65 8.55
C ILE A 132 8.10 -16.66 9.95
N ILE A 133 8.11 -17.82 10.61
CA ILE A 133 8.78 -18.00 11.91
C ILE A 133 10.29 -17.72 11.79
N ALA A 134 10.92 -18.14 10.70
CA ALA A 134 12.35 -17.88 10.46
C ALA A 134 12.65 -16.41 10.20
N TRP A 135 11.80 -15.67 9.47
CA TRP A 135 11.91 -14.22 9.26
C TRP A 135 11.63 -13.44 10.54
N ASN A 136 10.75 -13.97 11.41
CA ASN A 136 10.39 -13.41 12.70
C ASN A 136 10.04 -11.92 12.64
N PRO A 137 8.99 -11.51 11.90
CA PRO A 137 8.63 -10.12 11.75
C PRO A 137 8.32 -9.44 13.09
N GLU A 138 8.62 -8.14 13.18
CA GLU A 138 8.35 -7.31 14.34
C GLU A 138 6.99 -6.62 14.26
N VAL A 139 6.47 -6.47 13.03
CA VAL A 139 5.15 -5.92 12.72
C VAL A 139 4.53 -6.76 11.61
N ILE A 140 3.26 -7.08 11.75
CA ILE A 140 2.44 -7.74 10.72
C ILE A 140 1.32 -6.79 10.32
N ILE A 141 1.15 -6.60 9.01
CA ILE A 141 0.04 -5.83 8.43
C ILE A 141 -0.66 -6.74 7.43
N THR A 142 -1.97 -6.91 7.57
CA THR A 142 -2.79 -7.73 6.68
C THR A 142 -3.88 -6.91 6.00
N GLY A 143 -4.24 -7.26 4.77
CA GLY A 143 -5.33 -6.60 4.03
C GLY A 143 -6.73 -7.04 4.44
N GLU A 144 -6.87 -8.11 5.25
CA GLU A 144 -8.17 -8.66 5.62
C GLU A 144 -8.56 -8.28 7.05
N ALA A 145 -9.72 -7.62 7.20
CA ALA A 145 -10.32 -7.32 8.49
C ALA A 145 -10.60 -8.63 9.28
N GLY A 146 -10.31 -8.59 10.59
CA GLY A 146 -10.49 -9.76 11.48
C GLY A 146 -9.32 -10.76 11.47
N GLU A 147 -8.38 -10.71 10.52
CA GLU A 147 -7.16 -11.55 10.59
C GLU A 147 -6.24 -11.21 11.78
N PRO A 148 -6.08 -9.95 12.22
CA PRO A 148 -5.28 -9.66 13.40
C PRO A 148 -5.69 -10.48 14.63
N GLU A 149 -6.99 -10.58 14.91
CA GLU A 149 -7.52 -11.36 16.02
C GLU A 149 -7.28 -12.85 15.82
N GLN A 150 -7.42 -13.36 14.59
CA GLN A 150 -7.14 -14.78 14.28
C GLN A 150 -5.68 -15.13 14.49
N ILE A 151 -4.77 -14.30 13.97
CA ILE A 151 -3.31 -14.47 14.11
C ILE A 151 -2.90 -14.43 15.59
N LEU A 152 -3.42 -13.46 16.34
CA LEU A 152 -3.11 -13.31 17.77
C LEU A 152 -3.66 -14.44 18.64
N ALA A 153 -4.73 -15.11 18.22
CA ALA A 153 -5.35 -16.22 18.94
C ALA A 153 -4.75 -17.60 18.59
N ASP A 154 -4.08 -17.72 17.44
CA ASP A 154 -3.55 -19.00 16.97
C ASP A 154 -2.18 -19.30 17.59
N SER A 155 -2.12 -20.40 18.37
CA SER A 155 -0.88 -20.86 19.02
C SER A 155 0.25 -21.19 18.06
N ALA A 156 -0.02 -21.48 16.79
CA ALA A 156 0.99 -21.76 15.79
C ALA A 156 1.85 -20.49 15.46
N TRP A 157 1.28 -19.29 15.68
CA TRP A 157 1.93 -18.00 15.47
C TRP A 157 2.61 -17.43 16.73
N ALA A 158 2.40 -18.05 17.90
CA ALA A 158 2.78 -17.49 19.20
C ALA A 158 4.30 -17.24 19.39
N SER A 159 5.16 -17.86 18.58
CA SER A 159 6.62 -17.66 18.64
C SER A 159 7.10 -16.40 17.90
N ILE A 160 6.25 -15.79 17.05
CA ILE A 160 6.60 -14.66 16.21
C ILE A 160 6.59 -13.38 17.04
N LYS A 161 7.62 -12.55 16.88
CA LYS A 161 7.80 -11.32 17.67
C LYS A 161 6.61 -10.36 17.56
N ALA A 162 6.07 -10.15 16.38
CA ALA A 162 4.89 -9.31 16.18
C ALA A 162 3.68 -9.80 16.98
N VAL A 163 3.50 -11.11 17.09
CA VAL A 163 2.40 -11.73 17.88
C VAL A 163 2.64 -11.57 19.38
N GLN A 164 3.86 -11.78 19.84
CA GLN A 164 4.24 -11.60 21.24
C GLN A 164 4.04 -10.15 21.69
N ASP A 165 4.40 -9.20 20.83
CA ASP A 165 4.30 -7.74 21.09
C ASP A 165 2.91 -7.17 20.73
N LYS A 166 1.99 -8.00 20.21
CA LYS A 166 0.64 -7.60 19.73
C LYS A 166 0.67 -6.52 18.65
N LYS A 167 1.68 -6.57 17.80
CA LYS A 167 1.87 -5.65 16.67
C LYS A 167 1.37 -6.30 15.37
N VAL A 168 0.10 -6.66 15.35
CA VAL A 168 -0.61 -7.22 14.21
C VAL A 168 -1.77 -6.30 13.88
N TYR A 169 -1.78 -5.75 12.67
CA TYR A 169 -2.68 -4.68 12.25
C TYR A 169 -3.38 -5.03 10.94
N VAL A 170 -4.57 -4.48 10.74
CA VAL A 170 -5.21 -4.45 9.42
C VAL A 170 -4.74 -3.22 8.65
N ASN A 171 -4.55 -3.36 7.35
CA ASN A 171 -4.27 -2.23 6.47
C ASN A 171 -5.55 -1.43 6.24
N PRO A 172 -5.52 -0.08 6.31
CA PRO A 172 -6.69 0.72 6.01
C PRO A 172 -7.22 0.48 4.59
N ARG A 173 -8.54 0.57 4.45
CA ARG A 173 -9.24 0.34 3.19
C ARG A 173 -10.42 1.31 3.05
N GLY A 174 -10.41 2.11 2.00
CA GLY A 174 -11.52 2.96 1.66
C GLY A 174 -12.18 2.53 0.34
N VAL A 175 -12.04 3.33 -0.72
CA VAL A 175 -12.46 2.91 -2.06
C VAL A 175 -11.66 1.70 -2.52
N PHE A 176 -10.37 1.67 -2.16
CA PHE A 176 -9.47 0.54 -2.36
C PHE A 176 -8.54 0.37 -1.14
N GLY A 177 -7.76 -0.72 -1.07
CA GLY A 177 -6.71 -0.85 -0.06
C GLY A 177 -5.65 0.24 -0.24
N TRP A 178 -5.18 0.84 0.87
CA TRP A 178 -4.16 1.88 0.78
C TRP A 178 -2.79 1.35 0.37
N ASP A 179 -2.58 0.06 0.55
CA ASP A 179 -1.33 -0.67 0.37
C ASP A 179 -0.82 -0.80 -1.08
N GLY A 180 -1.63 -0.43 -2.07
CA GLY A 180 -1.16 -0.44 -3.46
C GLY A 180 -2.26 -0.24 -4.51
N TYR A 181 -1.83 0.25 -5.68
CA TYR A 181 -2.62 0.35 -6.91
C TYR A 181 -3.84 1.28 -6.87
N GLY A 182 -4.00 2.08 -5.81
CA GLY A 182 -5.06 3.08 -5.65
C GLY A 182 -4.52 4.48 -5.40
N ALA A 183 -5.36 5.51 -5.58
CA ALA A 183 -4.98 6.89 -5.27
C ALA A 183 -4.82 7.13 -3.76
N GLU A 184 -5.42 6.29 -2.92
CA GLU A 184 -5.33 6.36 -1.46
C GLU A 184 -3.95 5.96 -0.93
N GLU A 185 -3.06 5.43 -1.80
CA GLU A 185 -1.68 5.06 -1.43
C GLU A 185 -0.84 6.25 -0.93
N ILE A 186 -1.22 7.47 -1.24
CA ILE A 186 -0.63 8.68 -0.64
C ILE A 186 -0.81 8.73 0.89
N LEU A 187 -1.81 8.03 1.43
CA LEU A 187 -2.09 7.91 2.86
C LEU A 187 -1.30 6.76 3.52
N GLN A 188 -0.86 5.77 2.74
CA GLN A 188 -0.20 4.56 3.25
C GLN A 188 1.12 4.86 3.95
N VAL A 189 2.02 5.63 3.33
CA VAL A 189 3.34 5.89 3.90
C VAL A 189 3.28 6.66 5.22
N PRO A 190 2.53 7.77 5.34
CA PRO A 190 2.45 8.49 6.61
C PRO A 190 1.74 7.69 7.71
N TRP A 191 0.69 6.90 7.36
CA TRP A 191 0.05 5.98 8.30
C TRP A 191 1.03 4.93 8.81
N ALA A 192 1.73 4.24 7.91
CA ALA A 192 2.70 3.22 8.27
C ALA A 192 3.88 3.80 9.06
N ALA A 193 4.39 4.99 8.69
CA ALA A 193 5.46 5.65 9.39
C ALA A 193 5.09 6.00 10.84
N HIS A 194 3.87 6.51 11.07
CA HIS A 194 3.37 6.74 12.42
C HIS A 194 3.20 5.42 13.21
N LEU A 195 2.69 4.36 12.55
CA LEU A 195 2.55 3.04 13.16
C LEU A 195 3.90 2.46 13.60
N LEU A 196 4.93 2.59 12.76
CA LEU A 196 6.25 2.03 13.00
C LEU A 196 7.09 2.89 13.97
N HIS A 197 6.92 4.21 13.94
CA HIS A 197 7.73 5.19 14.66
C HIS A 197 6.87 6.30 15.31
N PRO A 198 5.93 5.97 16.23
CA PRO A 198 5.01 6.96 16.78
C PRO A 198 5.72 8.14 17.45
N ASP A 199 6.89 7.93 18.03
CA ASP A 199 7.67 8.99 18.67
C ASP A 199 8.25 10.02 17.68
N LEU A 200 8.40 9.67 16.41
CA LEU A 200 8.86 10.58 15.35
C LEU A 200 7.72 11.41 14.75
N PHE A 201 6.47 11.00 14.98
CA PHE A 201 5.27 11.61 14.42
C PHE A 201 4.21 11.93 15.49
N PRO A 202 4.56 12.70 16.57
CA PRO A 202 3.67 12.87 17.71
C PRO A 202 2.38 13.66 17.39
N ASP A 203 2.43 14.54 16.40
CA ASP A 203 1.29 15.40 16.00
C ASP A 203 0.56 14.86 14.74
N PHE A 204 0.80 13.60 14.38
CA PHE A 204 0.20 13.01 13.18
C PHE A 204 -1.26 12.63 13.40
N ASP A 205 -2.16 13.23 12.63
CA ASP A 205 -3.59 12.91 12.60
C ASP A 205 -3.98 12.27 11.26
N ILE A 206 -4.12 10.94 11.27
CA ILE A 206 -4.52 10.19 10.08
C ILE A 206 -5.99 10.46 9.72
N SER A 207 -6.84 10.73 10.70
CA SER A 207 -8.27 10.98 10.47
C SER A 207 -8.47 12.27 9.69
N GLU A 208 -7.78 13.34 10.08
CA GLU A 208 -7.81 14.63 9.37
C GLU A 208 -7.27 14.46 7.96
N ARG A 209 -6.11 13.82 7.79
CA ARG A 209 -5.52 13.57 6.47
C ARG A 209 -6.42 12.76 5.54
N THR A 210 -7.10 11.75 6.07
CA THR A 210 -8.05 10.95 5.29
C THR A 210 -9.22 11.80 4.81
N LYS A 211 -9.80 12.62 5.67
CA LYS A 211 -10.89 13.54 5.30
C LYS A 211 -10.46 14.55 4.24
N ASP A 212 -9.28 15.15 4.39
CA ASP A 212 -8.75 16.12 3.45
C ASP A 212 -8.52 15.48 2.07
N PHE A 213 -7.93 14.29 2.01
CA PHE A 213 -7.73 13.55 0.78
C PHE A 213 -9.06 13.26 0.04
N TYR A 214 -10.06 12.77 0.77
CA TYR A 214 -11.37 12.47 0.19
C TYR A 214 -12.11 13.72 -0.29
N ALA A 215 -12.04 14.81 0.47
CA ALA A 215 -12.61 16.08 0.07
C ALA A 215 -11.97 16.63 -1.20
N GLU A 216 -10.65 16.56 -1.30
CA GLU A 216 -9.88 17.13 -2.38
C GLU A 216 -9.92 16.31 -3.67
N TYR A 217 -9.64 15.00 -3.58
CA TYR A 217 -9.46 14.14 -4.75
C TYR A 217 -10.72 13.37 -5.15
N LEU A 218 -11.60 13.06 -4.21
CA LEU A 218 -12.82 12.30 -4.47
C LEU A 218 -14.09 13.15 -4.38
N GLY A 219 -13.98 14.40 -3.92
CA GLY A 219 -15.12 15.32 -3.78
C GLY A 219 -16.14 14.84 -2.75
N TYR A 220 -15.70 14.02 -1.79
CA TYR A 220 -16.56 13.42 -0.78
C TYR A 220 -16.16 13.87 0.62
N GLN A 221 -17.17 14.23 1.46
CA GLN A 221 -16.95 14.63 2.85
C GLN A 221 -17.19 13.42 3.77
N LEU A 222 -16.12 12.86 4.29
CA LEU A 222 -16.19 11.75 5.24
C LEU A 222 -16.69 12.23 6.61
N THR A 223 -17.52 11.41 7.26
CA THR A 223 -17.83 11.53 8.69
C THR A 223 -16.74 10.88 9.54
N ASP A 224 -16.77 11.06 10.86
CA ASP A 224 -15.86 10.35 11.77
C ASP A 224 -16.09 8.84 11.70
N ASP A 225 -17.33 8.39 11.61
CA ASP A 225 -17.70 6.98 11.49
C ASP A 225 -17.16 6.35 10.18
N ASP A 226 -17.21 7.09 9.05
CA ASP A 226 -16.61 6.62 7.79
C ASP A 226 -15.09 6.41 7.92
N VAL A 227 -14.42 7.35 8.61
CA VAL A 227 -12.96 7.23 8.83
C VAL A 227 -12.63 6.04 9.73
N GLU A 228 -13.42 5.80 10.78
CA GLU A 228 -13.24 4.64 11.65
C GLU A 228 -13.34 3.32 10.86
N LEU A 229 -14.35 3.19 9.97
CA LEU A 229 -14.50 2.01 9.09
C LEU A 229 -13.30 1.84 8.16
N ILE A 230 -12.87 2.92 7.49
CA ILE A 230 -11.69 2.90 6.61
C ILE A 230 -10.45 2.41 7.36
N LEU A 231 -10.19 2.96 8.56
CA LEU A 231 -9.03 2.59 9.35
C LEU A 231 -9.12 1.17 9.94
N ALA A 232 -10.34 0.63 10.08
CA ALA A 232 -10.59 -0.76 10.47
C ALA A 232 -10.47 -1.75 9.29
N GLY A 233 -10.26 -1.27 8.06
CA GLY A 233 -10.16 -2.10 6.87
C GLY A 233 -11.51 -2.62 6.35
N GLU A 234 -12.64 -1.94 6.70
CA GLU A 234 -14.02 -2.34 6.39
C GLU A 234 -14.63 -1.54 5.23
#